data_905e80f21e07c5567761beacfc9a884b
#
_entry.id   905e80f21e07c5567761beacfc9a884b
#
_cell.length_a   1.000
_cell.length_b   1.000
_cell.length_c   1.000
_cell.angle_alpha   90.00
_cell.angle_beta   90.00
_cell.angle_gamma   90.00
#
_symmetry.space_group_name_H-M   'P 1'
#
loop_
_entity.id
_entity.type
_entity.pdbx_description
1 polymer ?
#
loop_
_entity_poly.entity_id
_entity_poly.type
_entity_poly.pdbx_seq_one_letter_code
_entity_poly.pdbx_strand_id
1 'polypeptide(L)'
;MAPSAIPTDGESHHHQNIRANVIRNGTTNIEGAVQPNGSLQSHSNGTRSNGAHSYDTQLNTTTSGISDTKPKYPKLAPIAIIGMGCRLPGDVSSPEEFWELCSRARSGWSEIPKSRFNHDAFHHPNPDKIGCYNPQGGHFLEEDLALFDAPFFQLTEKEAISLDPQQRLLLECTYEALENGGIPKQSLVGQNVGVFVGGSFADYELNNCRDPDTAPMYQATGCAAALLANRLSYYFDFSGPSFTVDTACSSSLSALHLACQSLRSGESSQAIVASCHLNILPDYFITMSMSR
;
A
#
# COMPACT_ATOMS: atom_id res chain seq x y z
N MET A 1 -45.73 18.88 11.20
CA MET A 1 -45.21 17.79 12.05
C MET A 1 -43.74 17.70 11.74
N ALA A 2 -42.88 18.07 12.68
CA ALA A 2 -41.43 18.01 12.52
C ALA A 2 -40.97 16.56 12.69
N PRO A 3 -39.95 16.10 11.94
CA PRO A 3 -39.37 14.77 12.18
C PRO A 3 -38.55 14.81 13.47
N SER A 4 -38.75 13.80 14.28
CA SER A 4 -38.09 13.54 15.55
C SER A 4 -36.56 13.35 15.35
N ALA A 5 -35.81 13.99 16.21
CA ALA A 5 -34.33 13.84 16.29
C ALA A 5 -33.94 12.38 16.54
N ILE A 6 -32.97 11.91 15.76
CA ILE A 6 -32.27 10.66 15.99
C ILE A 6 -31.29 10.90 17.15
N PRO A 7 -31.24 9.98 18.15
CA PRO A 7 -30.23 10.10 19.21
C PRO A 7 -28.83 9.88 18.65
N THR A 8 -27.93 10.79 18.94
CA THR A 8 -26.49 10.62 18.76
C THR A 8 -25.98 9.81 19.95
N ASP A 9 -25.79 8.52 19.79
CA ASP A 9 -25.08 7.71 20.76
C ASP A 9 -23.75 7.21 20.18
N GLY A 10 -22.71 7.64 20.88
CA GLY A 10 -21.49 6.92 21.19
C GLY A 10 -20.72 6.27 20.05
N GLU A 11 -19.75 7.00 19.59
CA GLU A 11 -18.63 6.63 18.77
C GLU A 11 -17.94 5.33 19.20
N SER A 12 -17.71 4.44 18.25
CA SER A 12 -16.66 3.43 18.32
C SER A 12 -16.02 3.26 16.95
N HIS A 13 -14.76 3.52 16.87
CA HIS A 13 -13.90 3.70 15.72
C HIS A 13 -13.05 2.46 15.38
N HIS A 14 -12.59 2.24 14.15
CA HIS A 14 -11.92 0.97 13.76
C HIS A 14 -10.98 1.05 12.54
N HIS A 15 -9.97 0.24 12.48
CA HIS A 15 -8.68 0.42 11.83
C HIS A 15 -8.30 -0.47 10.66
N GLN A 16 -7.63 0.08 9.65
CA GLN A 16 -6.98 -0.67 8.58
C GLN A 16 -5.74 0.04 8.01
N ASN A 17 -4.85 -0.71 7.36
CA ASN A 17 -3.50 -0.24 7.04
C ASN A 17 -3.44 0.66 5.80
N ILE A 18 -3.02 1.91 5.95
CA ILE A 18 -2.56 2.74 4.84
C ILE A 18 -1.20 3.33 5.19
N ARG A 19 -0.24 3.20 4.27
CA ARG A 19 1.10 3.76 4.39
C ARG A 19 1.50 4.45 3.12
N ALA A 20 2.05 5.64 3.22
CA ALA A 20 2.74 6.33 2.15
C ALA A 20 4.15 6.70 2.60
N ASN A 21 5.13 6.42 1.76
CA ASN A 21 6.53 6.75 2.02
C ASN A 21 7.12 7.47 0.81
N VAL A 22 7.84 8.55 1.06
CA VAL A 22 8.57 9.29 0.05
C VAL A 22 10.03 8.83 0.03
N ILE A 23 10.53 8.42 -1.12
CA ILE A 23 11.86 7.86 -1.28
C ILE A 23 12.64 8.65 -2.33
N ARG A 24 13.89 9.01 -2.01
CA ARG A 24 14.81 9.70 -2.94
C ARG A 24 16.10 8.91 -3.19
N ASN A 25 16.63 9.08 -4.39
CA ASN A 25 17.97 8.59 -4.74
C ASN A 25 19.05 9.54 -4.18
N GLY A 26 19.96 9.02 -3.36
CA GLY A 26 21.06 9.80 -2.79
C GLY A 26 22.23 9.91 -3.77
N THR A 27 22.15 10.81 -4.76
CA THR A 27 23.29 11.13 -5.62
C THR A 27 23.97 12.41 -5.15
N THR A 28 25.18 12.28 -4.64
CA THR A 28 26.16 13.38 -4.61
C THR A 28 26.70 13.57 -6.03
N ASN A 29 26.53 14.78 -6.58
CA ASN A 29 27.10 15.15 -7.88
C ASN A 29 28.60 14.92 -7.89
N ILE A 30 29.06 14.04 -8.78
CA ILE A 30 30.45 14.02 -9.30
C ILE A 30 30.32 14.18 -10.80
N GLU A 31 30.71 15.35 -11.30
CA GLU A 31 30.88 15.61 -12.73
C GLU A 31 32.01 14.76 -13.28
N GLY A 32 31.75 14.04 -14.36
CA GLY A 32 32.75 13.28 -15.07
C GLY A 32 32.16 12.58 -16.29
N ALA A 33 32.23 13.25 -17.44
CA ALA A 33 31.75 12.74 -18.72
C ALA A 33 32.57 11.54 -19.20
N VAL A 34 31.92 10.46 -19.66
CA VAL A 34 32.47 9.53 -20.65
C VAL A 34 31.35 9.07 -21.59
N GLN A 35 31.59 9.21 -22.86
CA GLN A 35 30.72 8.87 -23.99
C GLN A 35 30.67 7.35 -24.26
N PRO A 36 29.63 6.85 -24.96
CA PRO A 36 29.43 5.43 -25.22
C PRO A 36 29.97 5.00 -26.60
N ASN A 37 30.54 3.82 -26.65
CA ASN A 37 30.74 3.02 -27.89
C ASN A 37 30.43 1.58 -27.52
N GLY A 38 29.48 0.87 -28.06
CA GLY A 38 29.34 0.44 -29.43
C GLY A 38 29.39 -1.07 -29.48
N SER A 39 28.44 -1.64 -30.17
CA SER A 39 28.35 -2.94 -30.82
C SER A 39 27.63 -4.12 -30.12
N LEU A 40 26.51 -4.43 -30.73
CA LEU A 40 25.79 -5.69 -30.75
C LEU A 40 26.60 -6.85 -31.28
N GLN A 41 26.56 -8.00 -30.63
CA GLN A 41 26.62 -9.30 -31.32
C GLN A 41 25.73 -10.34 -30.67
N SER A 42 24.85 -10.88 -31.49
CA SER A 42 23.98 -12.03 -31.25
C SER A 42 24.76 -13.34 -31.33
N HIS A 43 24.48 -14.31 -30.46
CA HIS A 43 24.56 -15.73 -30.86
C HIS A 43 23.60 -16.62 -30.02
N SER A 44 23.15 -17.60 -30.70
CA SER A 44 22.06 -18.53 -30.56
C SER A 44 22.30 -19.74 -29.63
N ASN A 45 21.18 -20.27 -29.12
CA ASN A 45 20.83 -21.69 -28.90
C ASN A 45 21.73 -22.62 -28.08
N GLY A 46 21.13 -23.21 -27.07
CA GLY A 46 21.61 -24.44 -26.44
C GLY A 46 20.61 -25.03 -25.44
N THR A 47 20.11 -26.17 -25.77
CA THR A 47 19.08 -27.04 -25.21
C THR A 47 19.27 -27.50 -23.76
N ARG A 48 18.12 -27.82 -23.15
CA ARG A 48 17.79 -28.52 -21.89
C ARG A 48 18.75 -29.65 -21.45
N SER A 49 18.91 -29.79 -20.11
CA SER A 49 18.76 -31.09 -19.43
C SER A 49 18.46 -30.92 -17.93
N ASN A 50 17.49 -31.69 -17.44
CA ASN A 50 17.12 -31.85 -16.03
C ASN A 50 18.21 -32.65 -15.29
N GLY A 51 18.55 -32.22 -14.07
CA GLY A 51 19.38 -33.00 -13.17
C GLY A 51 19.11 -32.63 -11.72
N ALA A 52 18.44 -33.54 -11.02
CA ALA A 52 18.29 -33.46 -9.57
C ALA A 52 19.63 -33.79 -8.90
N HIS A 53 20.09 -32.99 -7.98
CA HIS A 53 21.25 -33.30 -7.12
C HIS A 53 20.88 -33.26 -5.65
N SER A 54 21.15 -34.40 -5.03
CA SER A 54 21.12 -34.67 -3.59
C SER A 54 22.16 -33.82 -2.84
N TYR A 55 21.78 -33.36 -1.63
CA TYR A 55 22.68 -32.67 -0.71
C TYR A 55 23.49 -33.69 0.09
N ASP A 56 24.81 -33.72 -0.12
CA ASP A 56 25.74 -34.35 0.78
C ASP A 56 26.45 -33.29 1.62
N THR A 57 26.27 -33.40 2.93
CA THR A 57 26.90 -32.56 3.94
C THR A 57 28.25 -33.17 4.33
N GLN A 58 29.36 -32.59 3.90
CA GLN A 58 30.69 -32.87 4.51
C GLN A 58 31.24 -31.60 5.16
N LEU A 59 31.33 -31.63 6.48
CA LEU A 59 32.11 -30.67 7.27
C LEU A 59 33.61 -30.96 7.04
N ASN A 60 34.34 -30.06 6.44
CA ASN A 60 35.78 -29.98 6.55
C ASN A 60 36.19 -28.65 7.17
N THR A 61 36.58 -28.70 8.43
CA THR A 61 37.29 -27.66 9.16
C THR A 61 38.73 -27.57 8.69
N THR A 62 39.07 -26.51 7.99
CA THR A 62 40.47 -26.07 7.86
C THR A 62 40.51 -24.53 7.93
N THR A 63 41.05 -24.06 9.05
CA THR A 63 41.44 -22.68 9.31
C THR A 63 42.62 -22.30 8.43
N SER A 64 42.40 -21.37 7.47
CA SER A 64 43.48 -20.55 6.93
C SER A 64 42.95 -19.40 6.09
N GLY A 65 43.36 -18.17 6.44
CA GLY A 65 43.36 -17.01 5.56
C GLY A 65 42.04 -16.30 5.39
N ILE A 66 41.84 -15.22 6.15
CA ILE A 66 40.89 -14.18 5.81
C ILE A 66 41.31 -13.55 4.51
N SER A 67 40.88 -14.04 3.37
CA SER A 67 40.96 -13.34 2.11
C SER A 67 39.86 -12.29 2.08
N ASP A 68 40.21 -11.03 1.90
CA ASP A 68 39.32 -9.94 1.54
C ASP A 68 38.60 -10.29 0.22
N THR A 69 37.58 -11.12 0.29
CA THR A 69 36.70 -11.36 -0.84
C THR A 69 35.81 -10.11 -1.01
N LYS A 70 36.14 -9.31 -2.03
CA LYS A 70 35.24 -8.25 -2.52
C LYS A 70 33.81 -8.82 -2.61
N PRO A 71 32.79 -8.11 -2.12
CA PRO A 71 31.43 -8.60 -2.17
C PRO A 71 31.06 -9.01 -3.59
N LYS A 72 30.51 -10.21 -3.74
CA LYS A 72 30.17 -10.86 -5.01
C LYS A 72 29.16 -10.06 -5.86
N TYR A 73 28.54 -9.02 -5.26
CA TYR A 73 27.56 -8.16 -5.91
C TYR A 73 28.04 -6.71 -5.87
N PRO A 74 27.84 -5.95 -6.98
CA PRO A 74 28.13 -4.52 -6.97
C PRO A 74 27.32 -3.84 -5.86
N LYS A 75 27.95 -2.91 -5.12
CA LYS A 75 27.25 -2.08 -4.14
C LYS A 75 26.20 -1.27 -4.89
N LEU A 76 24.93 -1.56 -4.61
CA LEU A 76 23.82 -0.77 -5.11
C LEU A 76 23.83 0.62 -4.44
N ALA A 77 23.44 1.66 -5.21
CA ALA A 77 23.29 3.00 -4.67
C ALA A 77 22.33 3.00 -3.47
N PRO A 78 22.68 3.63 -2.34
CA PRO A 78 21.80 3.74 -1.20
C PRO A 78 20.57 4.59 -1.54
N ILE A 79 19.42 4.24 -0.97
CA ILE A 79 18.15 4.96 -1.13
C ILE A 79 17.73 5.42 0.26
N ALA A 80 17.35 6.69 0.41
CA ALA A 80 16.86 7.26 1.66
C ALA A 80 15.33 7.31 1.65
N ILE A 81 14.72 6.91 2.76
CA ILE A 81 13.34 7.23 3.08
C ILE A 81 13.36 8.59 3.79
N ILE A 82 12.69 9.59 3.23
CA ILE A 82 12.75 10.97 3.71
C ILE A 82 11.46 11.49 4.30
N GLY A 83 10.35 10.78 4.10
CA GLY A 83 9.06 11.11 4.70
C GLY A 83 8.19 9.87 4.82
N MET A 84 7.38 9.84 5.86
CA MET A 84 6.48 8.74 6.18
C MET A 84 5.14 9.26 6.71
N GLY A 85 4.04 8.62 6.31
CA GLY A 85 2.70 8.83 6.83
C GLY A 85 1.99 7.49 6.96
N CYS A 86 1.06 7.36 7.88
CA CYS A 86 0.30 6.12 8.06
C CYS A 86 -1.04 6.32 8.76
N ARG A 87 -1.95 5.39 8.50
CA ARG A 87 -3.15 5.09 9.28
C ARG A 87 -3.12 3.60 9.57
N LEU A 88 -3.01 3.22 10.83
CA LEU A 88 -2.87 1.83 11.26
C LEU A 88 -3.82 1.52 12.42
N PRO A 89 -4.16 0.24 12.65
CA PRO A 89 -4.95 -0.20 13.80
C PRO A 89 -4.33 0.21 15.16
N GLY A 90 -5.19 0.51 16.19
CA GLY A 90 -4.77 0.87 17.55
C GLY A 90 -4.52 2.37 17.72
N ASP A 91 -5.33 3.22 17.09
CA ASP A 91 -5.21 4.70 17.11
C ASP A 91 -3.85 5.22 16.62
N VAL A 92 -3.29 4.57 15.60
CA VAL A 92 -1.99 4.93 15.06
C VAL A 92 -2.15 5.76 13.80
N SER A 93 -1.86 7.05 13.88
CA SER A 93 -1.91 8.01 12.78
C SER A 93 -0.54 8.59 12.39
N SER A 94 0.51 8.23 13.14
CA SER A 94 1.88 8.71 12.90
C SER A 94 2.92 7.59 13.01
N PRO A 95 4.13 7.75 12.42
CA PRO A 95 5.23 6.83 12.59
C PRO A 95 5.66 6.65 14.05
N GLU A 96 5.58 7.71 14.85
CA GLU A 96 5.92 7.74 16.28
C GLU A 96 4.94 6.87 17.08
N GLU A 97 3.65 7.01 16.85
CA GLU A 97 2.61 6.19 17.48
C GLU A 97 2.72 4.72 17.07
N PHE A 98 3.10 4.47 15.81
CA PHE A 98 3.39 3.11 15.36
C PHE A 98 4.58 2.49 16.10
N TRP A 99 5.63 3.28 16.32
CA TRP A 99 6.76 2.83 17.14
C TRP A 99 6.35 2.55 18.58
N GLU A 100 5.53 3.41 19.19
CA GLU A 100 5.00 3.17 20.53
C GLU A 100 4.16 1.89 20.63
N LEU A 101 3.28 1.66 19.65
CA LEU A 101 2.47 0.44 19.60
C LEU A 101 3.37 -0.80 19.56
N CYS A 102 4.39 -0.81 18.68
CA CYS A 102 5.32 -1.93 18.51
C CYS A 102 6.22 -2.11 19.75
N SER A 103 6.84 -1.05 20.24
CA SER A 103 7.82 -1.11 21.35
C SER A 103 7.18 -1.51 22.68
N ARG A 104 5.89 -1.22 22.85
CA ARG A 104 5.10 -1.64 24.02
C ARG A 104 4.35 -2.95 23.84
N ALA A 105 4.57 -3.65 22.72
CA ALA A 105 3.88 -4.89 22.35
C ALA A 105 2.34 -4.78 22.46
N ARG A 106 1.77 -3.61 22.09
CA ARG A 106 0.33 -3.39 22.05
C ARG A 106 -0.27 -4.02 20.80
N SER A 107 -1.56 -4.35 20.85
CA SER A 107 -2.32 -4.85 19.71
C SER A 107 -3.35 -3.79 19.28
N GLY A 108 -3.50 -3.61 17.98
CA GLY A 108 -4.59 -2.86 17.40
C GLY A 108 -5.81 -3.73 17.05
N TRP A 109 -5.93 -4.91 17.67
CA TRP A 109 -7.09 -5.77 17.46
C TRP A 109 -8.34 -5.18 18.13
N SER A 110 -9.48 -5.26 17.45
CA SER A 110 -10.77 -4.84 17.97
C SER A 110 -11.88 -5.79 17.48
N GLU A 111 -13.05 -5.74 18.13
CA GLU A 111 -14.25 -6.35 17.59
C GLU A 111 -14.65 -5.73 16.25
N ILE A 112 -15.45 -6.45 15.44
CA ILE A 112 -15.92 -5.92 14.16
C ILE A 112 -16.90 -4.77 14.39
N PRO A 113 -16.64 -3.60 13.80
CA PRO A 113 -17.45 -2.44 14.02
C PRO A 113 -18.82 -2.51 13.34
N LYS A 114 -19.81 -2.03 14.04
CA LYS A 114 -21.17 -1.89 13.49
C LYS A 114 -21.22 -0.98 12.25
N SER A 115 -20.28 -0.05 12.15
CA SER A 115 -20.15 0.85 10.99
C SER A 115 -19.62 0.14 9.73
N ARG A 116 -19.05 -1.07 9.85
CA ARG A 116 -18.54 -1.85 8.71
C ARG A 116 -19.64 -2.76 8.16
N PHE A 117 -20.08 -3.71 8.98
CA PHE A 117 -21.18 -4.62 8.65
C PHE A 117 -21.78 -5.26 9.91
N ASN A 118 -22.96 -5.83 9.76
CA ASN A 118 -23.64 -6.49 10.88
C ASN A 118 -22.95 -7.82 11.20
N HIS A 119 -22.14 -7.85 12.26
CA HIS A 119 -21.43 -9.03 12.74
C HIS A 119 -22.38 -10.23 12.97
N ASP A 120 -23.50 -10.01 13.66
CA ASP A 120 -24.42 -11.08 14.05
C ASP A 120 -25.08 -11.78 12.85
N ALA A 121 -25.18 -11.10 11.71
CA ALA A 121 -25.77 -11.67 10.50
C ALA A 121 -24.87 -12.69 9.80
N PHE A 122 -23.54 -12.60 9.99
CA PHE A 122 -22.57 -13.39 9.25
C PHE A 122 -21.65 -14.23 10.14
N HIS A 123 -21.62 -13.98 11.44
CA HIS A 123 -20.80 -14.74 12.39
C HIS A 123 -21.48 -16.05 12.79
N HIS A 124 -20.67 -17.09 12.94
CA HIS A 124 -21.14 -18.35 13.54
C HIS A 124 -20.01 -19.06 14.31
N PRO A 125 -20.24 -19.52 15.57
CA PRO A 125 -19.22 -20.15 16.40
C PRO A 125 -18.73 -21.49 15.83
N ASN A 126 -19.56 -22.19 15.04
CA ASN A 126 -19.10 -23.39 14.34
C ASN A 126 -18.36 -22.96 13.07
N PRO A 127 -17.03 -23.20 13.01
CA PRO A 127 -16.23 -22.79 11.85
C PRO A 127 -16.59 -23.56 10.57
N ASP A 128 -17.29 -24.71 10.65
CA ASP A 128 -17.69 -25.52 9.50
C ASP A 128 -18.95 -24.99 8.80
N LYS A 129 -19.60 -23.98 9.36
CA LYS A 129 -20.80 -23.42 8.75
C LYS A 129 -20.47 -22.59 7.51
N ILE A 130 -20.93 -23.07 6.35
CA ILE A 130 -20.76 -22.39 5.06
C ILE A 130 -21.49 -21.04 5.06
N GLY A 131 -20.87 -20.03 4.43
CA GLY A 131 -21.45 -18.69 4.31
C GLY A 131 -21.35 -17.84 5.57
N CYS A 132 -20.58 -18.27 6.56
CA CYS A 132 -20.32 -17.55 7.80
C CYS A 132 -18.81 -17.47 8.07
N TYR A 133 -18.42 -16.54 8.94
CA TYR A 133 -17.08 -16.48 9.47
C TYR A 133 -17.10 -16.72 10.99
N ASN A 134 -15.96 -17.09 11.55
CA ASN A 134 -15.83 -17.48 12.96
C ASN A 134 -15.03 -16.46 13.81
N PRO A 135 -14.10 -15.64 13.28
CA PRO A 135 -13.41 -14.62 14.07
C PRO A 135 -14.35 -13.59 14.68
N GLN A 136 -14.06 -13.15 15.93
CA GLN A 136 -14.84 -12.13 16.63
C GLN A 136 -14.45 -10.71 16.25
N GLY A 137 -13.29 -10.52 15.62
CA GLY A 137 -12.75 -9.22 15.32
C GLY A 137 -11.58 -9.28 14.37
N GLY A 138 -10.91 -8.16 14.25
CA GLY A 138 -9.76 -7.96 13.36
C GLY A 138 -8.99 -6.70 13.71
N HIS A 139 -8.31 -6.16 12.74
CA HIS A 139 -7.57 -4.92 12.86
C HIS A 139 -8.22 -3.87 11.96
N PHE A 140 -8.96 -2.94 12.56
CA PHE A 140 -9.75 -1.93 11.85
C PHE A 140 -9.24 -0.52 12.16
N LEU A 141 -9.45 0.49 11.29
CA LEU A 141 -9.18 1.91 11.55
C LEU A 141 -10.26 2.52 12.45
N GLU A 142 -9.92 3.37 13.44
CA GLU A 142 -10.90 4.09 14.27
C GLU A 142 -11.54 5.25 13.53
N GLU A 143 -10.85 5.81 12.58
CA GLU A 143 -11.34 6.93 11.79
C GLU A 143 -12.61 6.58 11.01
N ASP A 144 -13.53 7.54 10.95
CA ASP A 144 -14.68 7.45 10.08
C ASP A 144 -14.23 7.53 8.61
N LEU A 145 -14.38 6.44 7.88
CA LEU A 145 -14.01 6.36 6.47
C LEU A 145 -14.81 7.30 5.56
N ALA A 146 -15.90 7.90 6.06
CA ALA A 146 -16.68 8.89 5.32
C ALA A 146 -16.07 10.29 5.40
N LEU A 147 -15.25 10.58 6.41
CA LEU A 147 -14.59 11.88 6.54
C LEU A 147 -13.49 12.02 5.49
N PHE A 148 -13.53 13.13 4.77
CA PHE A 148 -12.54 13.48 3.76
C PHE A 148 -12.68 14.95 3.38
N ASP A 149 -11.57 15.69 3.37
CA ASP A 149 -11.55 17.08 2.93
C ASP A 149 -11.51 17.19 1.39
N ALA A 150 -12.63 16.90 0.75
CA ALA A 150 -12.76 16.93 -0.69
C ALA A 150 -12.38 18.29 -1.31
N PRO A 151 -12.75 19.46 -0.74
CA PRO A 151 -12.32 20.76 -1.25
C PRO A 151 -10.80 20.95 -1.22
N PHE A 152 -10.11 20.48 -0.18
CA PHE A 152 -8.65 20.55 -0.09
C PHE A 152 -7.98 19.78 -1.24
N PHE A 153 -8.53 18.62 -1.59
CA PHE A 153 -8.06 17.78 -2.69
C PHE A 153 -8.67 18.18 -4.05
N GLN A 154 -9.38 19.32 -4.13
CA GLN A 154 -9.99 19.86 -5.36
C GLN A 154 -10.99 18.89 -6.00
N LEU A 155 -11.69 18.12 -5.19
CA LEU A 155 -12.71 17.18 -5.62
C LEU A 155 -14.10 17.73 -5.34
N THR A 156 -15.04 17.46 -6.25
CA THR A 156 -16.44 17.74 -6.01
C THR A 156 -17.05 16.70 -5.05
N GLU A 157 -18.14 17.04 -4.40
CA GLU A 157 -18.87 16.12 -3.52
C GLU A 157 -19.24 14.80 -4.25
N LYS A 158 -19.69 14.90 -5.50
CA LYS A 158 -20.05 13.74 -6.32
C LYS A 158 -18.85 12.82 -6.62
N GLU A 159 -17.69 13.40 -6.87
CA GLU A 159 -16.45 12.63 -7.03
C GLU A 159 -16.04 12.00 -5.69
N ALA A 160 -16.03 12.78 -4.62
CA ALA A 160 -15.63 12.30 -3.30
C ALA A 160 -16.47 11.11 -2.81
N ILE A 161 -17.79 11.15 -2.99
CA ILE A 161 -18.70 10.04 -2.68
C ILE A 161 -18.37 8.79 -3.51
N SER A 162 -17.96 8.98 -4.77
CA SER A 162 -17.62 7.87 -5.67
C SER A 162 -16.25 7.26 -5.40
N LEU A 163 -15.36 7.97 -4.68
CA LEU A 163 -14.03 7.46 -4.36
C LEU A 163 -14.06 6.37 -3.31
N ASP A 164 -13.38 5.27 -3.60
CA ASP A 164 -13.02 4.27 -2.59
C ASP A 164 -12.32 4.99 -1.41
N PRO A 165 -12.72 4.73 -0.17
CA PRO A 165 -12.04 5.28 1.01
C PRO A 165 -10.51 5.04 0.98
N GLN A 166 -10.05 3.96 0.36
CA GLN A 166 -8.62 3.72 0.17
C GLN A 166 -7.95 4.83 -0.65
N GLN A 167 -8.57 5.33 -1.73
CA GLN A 167 -8.03 6.45 -2.50
C GLN A 167 -7.98 7.76 -1.68
N ARG A 168 -9.03 8.01 -0.86
CA ARG A 168 -9.09 9.20 0.01
C ARG A 168 -7.95 9.19 1.03
N LEU A 169 -7.83 8.13 1.78
CA LEU A 169 -6.78 7.98 2.79
C LEU A 169 -5.36 7.94 2.19
N LEU A 170 -5.18 7.38 0.98
CA LEU A 170 -3.91 7.44 0.26
C LEU A 170 -3.51 8.88 -0.10
N LEU A 171 -4.46 9.74 -0.50
CA LEU A 171 -4.21 11.16 -0.74
C LEU A 171 -3.73 11.86 0.53
N GLU A 172 -4.43 11.66 1.65
CA GLU A 172 -4.10 12.25 2.95
C GLU A 172 -2.73 11.76 3.45
N CYS A 173 -2.51 10.45 3.53
CA CYS A 173 -1.24 9.88 3.97
C CYS A 173 -0.06 10.29 3.08
N THR A 174 -0.29 10.44 1.76
CA THR A 174 0.76 10.92 0.86
C THR A 174 1.09 12.38 1.14
N TYR A 175 0.09 13.22 1.37
CA TYR A 175 0.30 14.61 1.72
C TYR A 175 1.07 14.74 3.03
N GLU A 176 0.67 14.02 4.07
CA GLU A 176 1.35 13.97 5.36
C GLU A 176 2.79 13.45 5.26
N ALA A 177 3.02 12.41 4.44
CA ALA A 177 4.38 11.91 4.20
C ALA A 177 5.28 12.96 3.54
N LEU A 178 4.74 13.78 2.64
CA LEU A 178 5.46 14.91 2.05
C LEU A 178 5.75 16.00 3.09
N GLU A 179 4.78 16.35 3.94
CA GLU A 179 5.00 17.30 5.06
C GLU A 179 6.03 16.78 6.06
N ASN A 180 5.95 15.50 6.45
CA ASN A 180 6.94 14.86 7.31
C ASN A 180 8.35 14.91 6.69
N GLY A 181 8.45 14.77 5.38
CA GLY A 181 9.71 14.92 4.63
C GLY A 181 10.15 16.37 4.39
N GLY A 182 9.36 17.35 4.81
CA GLY A 182 9.63 18.78 4.55
C GLY A 182 9.58 19.14 3.06
N ILE A 183 8.78 18.43 2.25
CA ILE A 183 8.69 18.57 0.80
C ILE A 183 7.40 19.29 0.43
N PRO A 184 7.45 20.56 0.02
CA PRO A 184 6.26 21.26 -0.45
C PRO A 184 5.71 20.65 -1.73
N LYS A 185 4.38 20.46 -1.84
CA LYS A 185 3.70 19.95 -3.05
C LYS A 185 4.17 20.66 -4.32
N GLN A 186 4.30 21.99 -4.26
CA GLN A 186 4.70 22.84 -5.40
C GLN A 186 6.08 22.49 -5.96
N SER A 187 6.99 21.96 -5.15
CA SER A 187 8.32 21.57 -5.60
C SER A 187 8.33 20.28 -6.41
N LEU A 188 7.23 19.55 -6.41
CA LEU A 188 7.08 18.26 -7.09
C LEU A 188 6.21 18.31 -8.35
N VAL A 189 5.53 19.43 -8.60
CA VAL A 189 4.68 19.63 -9.77
C VAL A 189 5.46 19.40 -11.06
N GLY A 190 4.99 18.50 -11.92
CA GLY A 190 5.63 18.12 -13.18
C GLY A 190 6.92 17.30 -13.04
N GLN A 191 7.35 16.99 -11.82
CA GLN A 191 8.60 16.24 -11.59
C GLN A 191 8.45 14.75 -11.92
N ASN A 192 9.59 14.12 -12.24
CA ASN A 192 9.68 12.68 -12.48
C ASN A 192 9.63 11.89 -11.16
N VAL A 193 8.46 11.88 -10.52
CA VAL A 193 8.18 11.11 -9.30
C VAL A 193 7.40 9.86 -9.67
N GLY A 194 7.96 8.68 -9.39
CA GLY A 194 7.26 7.40 -9.56
C GLY A 194 6.27 7.15 -8.41
N VAL A 195 5.12 6.54 -8.70
CA VAL A 195 4.11 6.17 -7.71
C VAL A 195 3.82 4.68 -7.78
N PHE A 196 4.12 3.99 -6.70
CA PHE A 196 4.01 2.53 -6.59
C PHE A 196 3.12 2.19 -5.41
N VAL A 197 1.90 1.69 -5.66
CA VAL A 197 0.92 1.40 -4.61
C VAL A 197 0.65 -0.08 -4.52
N GLY A 198 0.76 -0.65 -3.32
CA GLY A 198 0.30 -2.00 -3.01
C GLY A 198 -1.18 -2.00 -2.61
N GLY A 199 -2.02 -2.74 -3.33
CA GLY A 199 -3.46 -2.82 -3.01
C GLY A 199 -4.11 -4.00 -3.71
N SER A 200 -5.00 -4.71 -3.02
CA SER A 200 -5.61 -5.96 -3.51
C SER A 200 -7.12 -6.07 -3.24
N PHE A 201 -7.75 -5.09 -2.59
CA PHE A 201 -9.14 -5.18 -2.16
C PHE A 201 -10.03 -4.15 -2.83
N ALA A 202 -11.22 -4.60 -3.22
CA ALA A 202 -12.22 -3.84 -3.95
C ALA A 202 -13.59 -3.87 -3.28
N ASP A 203 -13.63 -3.92 -1.93
CA ASP A 203 -14.87 -4.02 -1.16
C ASP A 203 -15.85 -2.89 -1.47
N TYR A 204 -15.33 -1.67 -1.66
CA TYR A 204 -16.15 -0.51 -1.98
C TYR A 204 -16.79 -0.63 -3.38
N GLU A 205 -16.04 -1.11 -4.36
CA GLU A 205 -16.54 -1.40 -5.70
C GLU A 205 -17.60 -2.51 -5.68
N LEU A 206 -17.32 -3.60 -4.98
CA LEU A 206 -18.27 -4.71 -4.82
C LEU A 206 -19.58 -4.25 -4.18
N ASN A 207 -19.50 -3.40 -3.15
CA ASN A 207 -20.69 -2.86 -2.51
C ASN A 207 -21.52 -2.00 -3.48
N ASN A 208 -20.88 -1.14 -4.23
CA ASN A 208 -21.54 -0.23 -5.17
C ASN A 208 -22.09 -0.95 -6.42
N CYS A 209 -21.52 -2.11 -6.80
CA CYS A 209 -21.99 -2.92 -7.91
C CYS A 209 -23.14 -3.86 -7.56
N ARG A 210 -23.52 -3.99 -6.28
CA ARG A 210 -24.63 -4.87 -5.85
C ARG A 210 -25.98 -4.40 -6.38
N ASP A 211 -26.16 -3.10 -6.50
CA ASP A 211 -27.35 -2.48 -7.08
C ASP A 211 -26.94 -1.46 -8.15
N PRO A 212 -27.07 -1.80 -9.44
CA PRO A 212 -26.68 -0.92 -10.54
C PRO A 212 -27.44 0.42 -10.58
N ASP A 213 -28.66 0.46 -10.02
CA ASP A 213 -29.49 1.66 -10.01
C ASP A 213 -28.96 2.73 -9.03
N THR A 214 -28.14 2.31 -8.06
CA THR A 214 -27.54 3.20 -7.05
C THR A 214 -26.06 3.46 -7.28
N ALA A 215 -25.48 2.95 -8.37
CA ALA A 215 -24.06 3.10 -8.68
C ALA A 215 -23.66 4.58 -8.81
N PRO A 216 -22.60 5.05 -8.11
CA PRO A 216 -22.16 6.44 -8.20
C PRO A 216 -21.69 6.83 -9.61
N MET A 217 -21.91 8.10 -10.00
CA MET A 217 -21.59 8.60 -11.34
C MET A 217 -20.12 8.40 -11.73
N TYR A 218 -19.17 8.53 -10.78
CA TYR A 218 -17.74 8.42 -11.02
C TYR A 218 -17.17 7.09 -10.51
N GLN A 219 -17.97 6.03 -10.40
CA GLN A 219 -17.53 4.74 -9.88
C GLN A 219 -16.31 4.18 -10.60
N ALA A 220 -16.26 4.25 -11.94
CA ALA A 220 -15.14 3.73 -12.72
C ALA A 220 -13.79 4.36 -12.31
N THR A 221 -13.76 5.67 -12.09
CA THR A 221 -12.56 6.38 -11.64
C THR A 221 -12.40 6.38 -10.11
N GLY A 222 -13.47 6.15 -9.39
CA GLY A 222 -13.49 6.11 -7.94
C GLY A 222 -13.05 4.76 -7.35
N CYS A 223 -13.23 3.66 -8.09
CA CYS A 223 -13.03 2.30 -7.54
C CYS A 223 -11.94 1.49 -8.26
N ALA A 224 -11.61 1.80 -9.52
CA ALA A 224 -10.63 0.99 -10.25
C ALA A 224 -9.28 0.92 -9.54
N ALA A 225 -8.73 -0.27 -9.38
CA ALA A 225 -7.48 -0.52 -8.66
C ALA A 225 -6.30 0.31 -9.20
N ALA A 226 -6.23 0.57 -10.50
CA ALA A 226 -5.22 1.43 -11.11
C ALA A 226 -5.24 2.85 -10.54
N LEU A 227 -6.39 3.34 -10.08
CA LEU A 227 -6.57 4.69 -9.56
C LEU A 227 -6.01 4.86 -8.13
N LEU A 228 -5.69 3.78 -7.43
CA LEU A 228 -4.96 3.87 -6.15
C LEU A 228 -3.61 4.60 -6.34
N ALA A 229 -2.90 4.32 -7.43
CA ALA A 229 -1.66 5.01 -7.77
C ALA A 229 -1.89 6.27 -8.63
N ASN A 230 -2.72 6.14 -9.67
CA ASN A 230 -2.87 7.20 -10.67
C ASN A 230 -3.57 8.45 -10.13
N ARG A 231 -4.43 8.32 -9.11
CA ARG A 231 -5.04 9.44 -8.41
C ARG A 231 -3.99 10.31 -7.71
N LEU A 232 -2.98 9.67 -7.11
CA LEU A 232 -1.86 10.38 -6.49
C LEU A 232 -1.06 11.14 -7.54
N SER A 233 -0.69 10.47 -8.64
CA SER A 233 0.04 11.11 -9.74
C SER A 233 -0.75 12.29 -10.32
N TYR A 234 -2.05 12.15 -10.50
CA TYR A 234 -2.91 13.20 -11.00
C TYR A 234 -3.00 14.42 -10.07
N TYR A 235 -3.26 14.19 -8.76
CA TYR A 235 -3.42 15.30 -7.80
C TYR A 235 -2.11 16.04 -7.53
N PHE A 236 -1.01 15.33 -7.46
CA PHE A 236 0.31 15.93 -7.19
C PHE A 236 1.06 16.34 -8.44
N ASP A 237 0.50 16.08 -9.64
CA ASP A 237 1.11 16.35 -10.95
C ASP A 237 2.48 15.68 -11.11
N PHE A 238 2.54 14.38 -10.85
CA PHE A 238 3.75 13.56 -11.03
C PHE A 238 3.82 13.00 -12.46
N SER A 239 5.01 13.01 -13.07
CA SER A 239 5.24 12.56 -14.44
C SER A 239 5.96 11.20 -14.55
N GLY A 240 6.34 10.59 -13.43
CA GLY A 240 6.99 9.28 -13.39
C GLY A 240 6.04 8.10 -13.57
N PRO A 241 6.56 6.86 -13.56
CA PRO A 241 5.75 5.64 -13.60
C PRO A 241 4.70 5.61 -12.49
N SER A 242 3.49 5.15 -12.78
CA SER A 242 2.39 5.14 -11.82
C SER A 242 1.54 3.88 -11.99
N PHE A 243 1.59 2.96 -11.02
CA PHE A 243 0.80 1.74 -11.08
C PHE A 243 0.57 1.10 -9.71
N THR A 244 -0.48 0.30 -9.65
CA THR A 244 -0.84 -0.50 -8.48
C THR A 244 -0.35 -1.94 -8.68
N VAL A 245 0.17 -2.52 -7.61
CA VAL A 245 0.68 -3.90 -7.56
C VAL A 245 -0.16 -4.71 -6.59
N ASP A 246 -0.64 -5.85 -7.06
CA ASP A 246 -1.29 -6.86 -6.22
C ASP A 246 -0.45 -8.14 -6.15
N THR A 247 0.11 -8.40 -5.00
CA THR A 247 0.76 -9.65 -4.60
C THR A 247 0.24 -10.09 -3.22
N ALA A 248 -1.04 -9.83 -2.96
CA ALA A 248 -1.72 -10.06 -1.70
C ALA A 248 -1.02 -9.36 -0.52
N CYS A 249 -0.79 -10.05 0.60
CA CYS A 249 -0.14 -9.48 1.79
C CYS A 249 1.27 -8.92 1.57
N SER A 250 1.95 -9.29 0.49
CA SER A 250 3.28 -8.80 0.12
C SER A 250 3.26 -7.58 -0.81
N SER A 251 2.10 -7.04 -1.20
CA SER A 251 1.97 -5.95 -2.17
C SER A 251 2.79 -4.72 -1.81
N SER A 252 2.81 -4.32 -0.54
CA SER A 252 3.57 -3.15 -0.07
C SER A 252 5.08 -3.32 -0.25
N LEU A 253 5.63 -4.51 0.05
CA LEU A 253 7.06 -4.79 -0.14
C LEU A 253 7.41 -4.93 -1.63
N SER A 254 6.50 -5.47 -2.43
CA SER A 254 6.67 -5.54 -3.89
C SER A 254 6.70 -4.14 -4.51
N ALA A 255 5.80 -3.25 -4.09
CA ALA A 255 5.80 -1.84 -4.50
C ALA A 255 7.10 -1.12 -4.10
N LEU A 256 7.58 -1.34 -2.86
CA LEU A 256 8.86 -0.80 -2.39
C LEU A 256 10.03 -1.31 -3.23
N HIS A 257 10.06 -2.61 -3.55
CA HIS A 257 11.09 -3.19 -4.39
C HIS A 257 11.13 -2.55 -5.78
N LEU A 258 9.97 -2.39 -6.43
CA LEU A 258 9.86 -1.76 -7.74
C LEU A 258 10.29 -0.29 -7.72
N ALA A 259 9.89 0.46 -6.70
CA ALA A 259 10.34 1.83 -6.51
C ALA A 259 11.86 1.93 -6.36
N CYS A 260 12.47 1.03 -5.58
CA CYS A 260 13.93 0.98 -5.45
C CYS A 260 14.61 0.65 -6.77
N GLN A 261 14.03 -0.19 -7.62
CA GLN A 261 14.57 -0.48 -8.95
C GLN A 261 14.45 0.72 -9.87
N SER A 262 13.26 1.39 -9.90
CA SER A 262 13.03 2.57 -10.72
C SER A 262 14.00 3.72 -10.37
N LEU A 263 14.25 3.94 -9.08
CA LEU A 263 15.24 4.92 -8.62
C LEU A 263 16.67 4.55 -9.03
N ARG A 264 17.06 3.28 -8.92
CA ARG A 264 18.42 2.81 -9.27
C ARG A 264 18.68 2.78 -10.76
N SER A 265 17.67 2.54 -11.57
CA SER A 265 17.75 2.61 -13.03
C SER A 265 17.74 4.04 -13.56
N GLY A 266 17.37 5.02 -12.74
CA GLY A 266 17.18 6.41 -13.16
C GLY A 266 15.88 6.67 -13.90
N GLU A 267 14.97 5.70 -13.91
CA GLU A 267 13.63 5.86 -14.48
C GLU A 267 12.80 6.89 -13.70
N SER A 268 12.97 6.93 -12.36
CA SER A 268 12.42 7.95 -11.48
C SER A 268 13.52 8.65 -10.70
N SER A 269 13.33 9.97 -10.44
CA SER A 269 14.23 10.75 -9.58
C SER A 269 13.85 10.66 -8.10
N GLN A 270 12.57 10.46 -7.83
CA GLN A 270 11.95 10.28 -6.52
C GLN A 270 10.83 9.26 -6.67
N ALA A 271 10.37 8.68 -5.56
CA ALA A 271 9.25 7.75 -5.59
C ALA A 271 8.36 7.89 -4.36
N ILE A 272 7.05 7.78 -4.56
CA ILE A 272 6.04 7.52 -3.54
C ILE A 272 5.80 6.02 -3.53
N VAL A 273 5.91 5.43 -2.35
CA VAL A 273 5.53 4.03 -2.11
C VAL A 273 4.43 4.03 -1.08
N ALA A 274 3.29 3.51 -1.46
CA ALA A 274 2.13 3.44 -0.57
C ALA A 274 1.50 2.05 -0.58
N SER A 275 0.66 1.76 0.39
CA SER A 275 -0.20 0.58 0.36
C SER A 275 -1.47 0.83 1.16
N CYS A 276 -2.53 0.13 0.77
CA CYS A 276 -3.83 0.22 1.41
C CYS A 276 -4.50 -1.15 1.50
N HIS A 277 -5.31 -1.30 2.54
CA HIS A 277 -6.20 -2.44 2.73
C HIS A 277 -7.32 -2.04 3.68
N LEU A 278 -8.57 -2.05 3.20
CA LEU A 278 -9.75 -1.77 3.98
C LEU A 278 -10.77 -2.91 3.87
N ASN A 279 -11.14 -3.53 5.01
CA ASN A 279 -12.26 -4.47 5.08
C ASN A 279 -13.56 -3.70 5.34
N ILE A 280 -14.41 -3.58 4.36
CA ILE A 280 -15.68 -2.86 4.43
C ILE A 280 -16.86 -3.85 4.45
N LEU A 281 -16.68 -5.02 3.82
CA LEU A 281 -17.68 -6.05 3.66
C LEU A 281 -17.33 -7.34 4.42
N PRO A 282 -18.32 -8.19 4.76
CA PRO A 282 -18.07 -9.49 5.38
C PRO A 282 -17.52 -10.55 4.42
N ASP A 283 -17.60 -10.32 3.12
CA ASP A 283 -17.32 -11.30 2.05
C ASP A 283 -15.92 -11.90 2.19
N TYR A 284 -14.92 -11.08 2.50
CA TYR A 284 -13.56 -11.55 2.69
C TYR A 284 -13.37 -12.37 3.97
N PHE A 285 -14.01 -11.96 5.06
CA PHE A 285 -14.02 -12.73 6.31
C PHE A 285 -14.64 -14.11 6.11
N ILE A 286 -15.73 -14.19 5.32
CA ILE A 286 -16.40 -15.44 4.98
C ILE A 286 -15.48 -16.34 4.15
N THR A 287 -14.93 -15.82 3.04
CA THR A 287 -14.08 -16.60 2.14
C THR A 287 -12.79 -17.05 2.80
N MET A 288 -12.13 -16.21 3.60
CA MET A 288 -10.93 -16.57 4.35
C MET A 288 -11.22 -17.61 5.44
N SER A 289 -12.36 -17.53 6.13
CA SER A 289 -12.79 -18.54 7.10
C SER A 289 -13.07 -19.89 6.46
N MET A 290 -13.46 -19.92 5.20
CA MET A 290 -13.68 -21.17 4.43
C MET A 290 -12.37 -21.79 3.94
N SER A 291 -11.32 -21.01 3.79
CA SER A 291 -10.03 -21.48 3.23
C SER A 291 -9.14 -22.22 4.24
N ARG A 292 -9.36 -22.08 5.55
CA ARG A 292 -8.68 -22.69 6.73
C ARG A 292 -7.22 -23.02 6.59
#